data_a61187a28a1c1a172ec60662ab808757
#
_entry.id   a61187a28a1c1a172ec60662ab808757
#
_cell.length_a   1.000
_cell.length_b   1.000
_cell.length_c   1.000
_cell.angle_alpha   90.00
_cell.angle_beta   90.00
_cell.angle_gamma   90.00
#
_symmetry.space_group_name_H-M   'P 1'
#
loop_
_entity.id
_entity.type
_entity.pdbx_description
1 polymer ?
#
loop_
_entity_poly.entity_id
_entity_poly.type
_entity_poly.pdbx_seq_one_letter_code
_entity_poly.pdbx_strand_id
1 'polypeptide(L)'
;FRELIKGNGGFADVKYLKKFLIENLGDVTFEEAFEKSGLDINVTVAPYDVTQEDARIMNKYTSPDLLVWSAVLASCAVPILFPPVRLTSKRFDGVHTPYLANTRWVDGSVRSDFPQERMSRLYNLNYTIASQVNPHIVPFMQNDEDRYRKDLLSWPERIVRQQGKLATMGIMDFARGRMGRIPSVRRLLDHGYGVVDQRYYGDVNIIGQYSLRHYSYMLQNPRPHLFKLLQQEGERATWPKISSIETHARIGKTIQHCLEVLNFEQKAQNSPVKLEEV
;
A
#
# COMPACT_ATOMS: atom_id res chain seq x y z
N PHE A 1 6.50 -25.26 -9.06
CA PHE A 1 7.54 -25.74 -10.00
C PHE A 1 6.97 -25.88 -11.42
N ARG A 2 5.85 -26.59 -11.61
CA ARG A 2 5.24 -26.77 -12.94
C ARG A 2 4.80 -25.48 -13.62
N GLU A 3 4.28 -24.51 -12.87
CA GLU A 3 3.84 -23.22 -13.39
C GLU A 3 5.01 -22.28 -13.72
N LEU A 4 6.12 -22.36 -12.98
CA LEU A 4 7.37 -21.68 -13.32
C LEU A 4 7.97 -22.18 -14.63
N ILE A 5 7.91 -23.50 -14.86
CA ILE A 5 8.41 -24.15 -16.11
C ILE A 5 7.51 -23.79 -17.30
N LYS A 6 6.20 -23.58 -17.08
CA LYS A 6 5.26 -23.16 -18.12
C LYS A 6 5.34 -21.67 -18.49
N GLY A 7 6.23 -20.89 -17.83
CA GLY A 7 6.40 -19.48 -18.12
C GLY A 7 5.30 -18.55 -17.59
N ASN A 8 4.37 -19.07 -16.77
CA ASN A 8 3.28 -18.27 -16.18
C ASN A 8 3.74 -17.39 -15.00
N GLY A 9 4.98 -17.55 -14.55
CA GLY A 9 5.65 -16.61 -13.64
C GLY A 9 5.26 -16.68 -12.16
N GLY A 10 4.45 -17.64 -11.72
CA GLY A 10 4.07 -17.77 -10.31
C GLY A 10 3.78 -19.21 -9.87
N PHE A 11 3.81 -19.44 -8.55
CA PHE A 11 3.53 -20.75 -7.92
C PHE A 11 2.05 -20.97 -7.59
N ALA A 12 1.27 -19.89 -7.46
CA ALA A 12 -0.12 -19.93 -7.06
C ALA A 12 -1.06 -19.44 -8.16
N ASP A 13 -2.30 -19.94 -8.16
CA ASP A 13 -3.34 -19.51 -9.09
C ASP A 13 -4.13 -18.34 -8.50
N VAL A 14 -4.18 -17.23 -9.22
CA VAL A 14 -4.93 -16.02 -8.84
C VAL A 14 -6.46 -16.15 -8.99
N LYS A 15 -6.97 -17.24 -9.57
CA LYS A 15 -8.40 -17.38 -9.88
C LYS A 15 -9.28 -17.30 -8.62
N TYR A 16 -8.87 -17.97 -7.53
CA TYR A 16 -9.62 -17.96 -6.29
C TYR A 16 -9.63 -16.56 -5.67
N LEU A 17 -8.47 -15.89 -5.65
CA LEU A 17 -8.37 -14.51 -5.15
C LEU A 17 -9.21 -13.55 -6.00
N LYS A 18 -9.15 -13.67 -7.33
CA LYS A 18 -9.97 -12.88 -8.24
C LYS A 18 -11.46 -13.07 -7.96
N LYS A 19 -11.92 -14.32 -7.82
CA LYS A 19 -13.32 -14.62 -7.51
C LYS A 19 -13.74 -13.98 -6.19
N PHE A 20 -12.95 -14.16 -5.13
CA PHE A 20 -13.18 -13.57 -3.82
C PHE A 20 -13.28 -12.04 -3.89
N LEU A 21 -12.36 -11.37 -4.61
CA LEU A 21 -12.36 -9.92 -4.76
C LEU A 21 -13.60 -9.43 -5.51
N ILE A 22 -14.02 -10.10 -6.58
CA ILE A 22 -15.22 -9.73 -7.33
C ILE A 22 -16.48 -9.90 -6.44
N GLU A 23 -16.58 -10.99 -5.68
CA GLU A 23 -17.72 -11.25 -4.81
C GLU A 23 -17.84 -10.23 -3.66
N ASN A 24 -16.73 -9.71 -3.14
CA ASN A 24 -16.73 -8.80 -2.00
C ASN A 24 -16.67 -7.31 -2.38
N LEU A 25 -15.95 -6.94 -3.45
CA LEU A 25 -15.81 -5.55 -3.88
C LEU A 25 -16.84 -5.17 -4.96
N GLY A 26 -17.37 -6.16 -5.67
CA GLY A 26 -18.29 -5.95 -6.77
C GLY A 26 -17.63 -5.31 -8.00
N ASP A 27 -18.45 -4.86 -8.92
CA ASP A 27 -18.07 -4.29 -10.19
C ASP A 27 -17.99 -2.75 -10.12
N VAL A 28 -17.18 -2.24 -9.19
CA VAL A 28 -17.08 -0.83 -8.86
C VAL A 28 -15.76 -0.26 -9.36
N THR A 29 -15.81 0.88 -10.06
CA THR A 29 -14.63 1.64 -10.48
C THR A 29 -14.10 2.52 -9.34
N PHE A 30 -12.91 3.10 -9.49
CA PHE A 30 -12.37 4.03 -8.50
C PHE A 30 -13.24 5.29 -8.35
N GLU A 31 -13.79 5.81 -9.44
CA GLU A 31 -14.70 6.95 -9.41
C GLU A 31 -16.00 6.61 -8.68
N GLU A 32 -16.68 5.51 -9.07
CA GLU A 32 -17.89 5.04 -8.40
C GLU A 32 -17.69 4.72 -6.92
N ALA A 33 -16.51 4.21 -6.55
CA ALA A 33 -16.16 3.95 -5.14
C ALA A 33 -16.07 5.24 -4.34
N PHE A 34 -15.47 6.28 -4.93
CA PHE A 34 -15.40 7.60 -4.32
C PHE A 34 -16.79 8.23 -4.17
N GLU A 35 -17.61 8.22 -5.23
CA GLU A 35 -18.97 8.76 -5.20
C GLU A 35 -19.83 8.13 -4.10
N LYS A 36 -19.68 6.83 -3.88
CA LYS A 36 -20.43 6.08 -2.85
C LYS A 36 -19.95 6.32 -1.42
N SER A 37 -18.63 6.49 -1.22
CA SER A 37 -18.04 6.48 0.11
C SER A 37 -17.51 7.83 0.57
N GLY A 38 -17.23 8.76 -0.36
CA GLY A 38 -16.49 10.00 -0.10
C GLY A 38 -14.99 9.77 0.23
N LEU A 39 -14.50 8.53 0.12
CA LEU A 39 -13.13 8.17 0.45
C LEU A 39 -12.29 7.88 -0.80
N ASP A 40 -11.10 8.46 -0.86
CA ASP A 40 -10.14 8.19 -1.94
C ASP A 40 -9.38 6.90 -1.70
N ILE A 41 -9.67 5.87 -2.50
CA ILE A 41 -8.92 4.62 -2.50
C ILE A 41 -7.69 4.78 -3.41
N ASN A 42 -6.54 4.36 -2.92
CA ASN A 42 -5.29 4.37 -3.68
C ASN A 42 -4.65 2.99 -3.63
N VAL A 43 -4.34 2.43 -4.78
CA VAL A 43 -3.72 1.10 -4.91
C VAL A 43 -2.45 1.21 -5.73
N THR A 44 -1.33 0.76 -5.17
CA THR A 44 -0.04 0.78 -5.84
C THR A 44 0.17 -0.50 -6.62
N VAL A 45 0.53 -0.36 -7.90
CA VAL A 45 0.86 -1.47 -8.81
C VAL A 45 2.11 -1.14 -9.61
N ALA A 46 2.85 -2.16 -10.06
CA ALA A 46 4.04 -1.97 -10.87
C ALA A 46 3.90 -2.69 -12.23
N PRO A 47 4.35 -2.08 -13.35
CA PRO A 47 4.40 -2.76 -14.62
C PRO A 47 5.44 -3.88 -14.60
N TYR A 48 5.05 -5.07 -15.05
CA TYR A 48 5.91 -6.25 -15.03
C TYR A 48 6.98 -6.24 -16.12
N ASP A 49 6.58 -5.83 -17.32
CA ASP A 49 7.42 -5.96 -18.52
C ASP A 49 8.44 -4.82 -18.67
N VAL A 50 8.28 -3.72 -17.91
CA VAL A 50 9.10 -2.51 -18.00
C VAL A 50 9.93 -2.36 -16.72
N THR A 51 11.22 -2.62 -16.81
CA THR A 51 12.12 -2.60 -15.65
C THR A 51 12.48 -1.19 -15.15
N GLN A 52 12.25 -0.17 -15.97
CA GLN A 52 12.65 1.22 -15.68
C GLN A 52 11.47 2.12 -15.25
N GLU A 53 10.23 1.64 -15.35
CA GLU A 53 9.10 2.42 -14.86
C GLU A 53 8.85 2.19 -13.37
N ASP A 54 8.58 3.27 -12.68
CA ASP A 54 8.19 3.26 -11.27
C ASP A 54 6.81 2.64 -11.05
N ALA A 55 6.51 2.28 -9.78
CA ALA A 55 5.16 1.90 -9.39
C ALA A 55 4.17 3.02 -9.73
N ARG A 56 2.94 2.66 -10.09
CA ARG A 56 1.84 3.59 -10.34
C ARG A 56 0.82 3.51 -9.21
N ILE A 57 0.26 4.64 -8.85
CA ILE A 57 -0.87 4.73 -7.92
C ILE A 57 -2.14 4.79 -8.77
N MET A 58 -3.01 3.79 -8.60
CA MET A 58 -4.32 3.73 -9.24
C MET A 58 -5.35 4.30 -8.28
N ASN A 59 -6.09 5.31 -8.73
CA ASN A 59 -7.11 6.02 -7.97
C ASN A 59 -8.09 6.73 -8.92
N LYS A 60 -9.06 7.45 -8.37
CA LYS A 60 -10.06 8.20 -9.17
C LYS A 60 -9.46 9.26 -10.08
N TYR A 61 -8.26 9.82 -9.79
CA TYR A 61 -7.64 10.85 -10.62
C TYR A 61 -6.78 10.28 -11.75
N THR A 62 -6.11 9.17 -11.49
CA THR A 62 -5.18 8.55 -12.44
C THR A 62 -5.85 7.48 -13.30
N SER A 63 -6.90 6.85 -12.80
CA SER A 63 -7.55 5.69 -13.42
C SER A 63 -9.01 5.58 -12.97
N PRO A 64 -9.89 6.59 -13.25
CA PRO A 64 -11.26 6.63 -12.76
C PRO A 64 -12.08 5.41 -13.14
N ASP A 65 -11.96 4.95 -14.39
CA ASP A 65 -12.72 3.83 -14.95
C ASP A 65 -12.16 2.44 -14.60
N LEU A 66 -11.01 2.37 -13.89
CA LEU A 66 -10.40 1.10 -13.53
C LEU A 66 -11.20 0.44 -12.41
N LEU A 67 -11.47 -0.87 -12.55
CA LEU A 67 -12.16 -1.65 -11.53
C LEU A 67 -11.25 -1.84 -10.30
N VAL A 68 -11.78 -1.51 -9.12
CA VAL A 68 -11.04 -1.59 -7.86
C VAL A 68 -10.52 -3.00 -7.59
N TRP A 69 -11.38 -4.04 -7.78
CA TRP A 69 -10.94 -5.43 -7.60
C TRP A 69 -9.75 -5.80 -8.48
N SER A 70 -9.69 -5.24 -9.69
CA SER A 70 -8.61 -5.52 -10.65
C SER A 70 -7.28 -4.93 -10.20
N ALA A 71 -7.29 -3.71 -9.68
CA ALA A 71 -6.10 -3.07 -9.10
C ALA A 71 -5.62 -3.80 -7.84
N VAL A 72 -6.55 -4.17 -6.94
CA VAL A 72 -6.23 -4.94 -5.72
C VAL A 72 -5.64 -6.31 -6.09
N LEU A 73 -6.19 -7.00 -7.11
CA LEU A 73 -5.63 -8.26 -7.59
C LEU A 73 -4.18 -8.10 -8.07
N ALA A 74 -3.89 -7.02 -8.80
CA ALA A 74 -2.54 -6.72 -9.26
C ALA A 74 -1.60 -6.39 -8.09
N SER A 75 -2.07 -5.63 -7.11
CA SER A 75 -1.30 -5.29 -5.89
C SER A 75 -1.04 -6.50 -5.00
N CYS A 76 -1.84 -7.55 -5.10
CA CYS A 76 -1.60 -8.83 -4.42
C CYS A 76 -0.70 -9.78 -5.25
N ALA A 77 -0.41 -9.46 -6.51
CA ALA A 77 0.37 -10.33 -7.39
C ALA A 77 1.88 -10.19 -7.14
N VAL A 78 2.32 -10.64 -5.97
CA VAL A 78 3.74 -10.66 -5.60
C VAL A 78 4.50 -11.54 -6.59
N PRO A 79 5.55 -11.01 -7.26
CA PRO A 79 6.36 -11.78 -8.20
C PRO A 79 6.88 -13.07 -7.56
N ILE A 80 7.01 -14.13 -8.35
CA ILE A 80 7.37 -15.49 -7.95
C ILE A 80 6.19 -16.24 -7.34
N LEU A 81 5.41 -15.64 -6.43
CA LEU A 81 4.25 -16.31 -5.84
C LEU A 81 3.08 -16.37 -6.81
N PHE A 82 2.80 -15.26 -7.48
CA PHE A 82 1.68 -15.13 -8.41
C PHE A 82 2.15 -14.70 -9.81
N PRO A 83 1.45 -15.13 -10.88
CA PRO A 83 1.70 -14.61 -12.22
C PRO A 83 1.28 -13.15 -12.34
N PRO A 84 1.92 -12.36 -13.23
CA PRO A 84 1.48 -11.02 -13.54
C PRO A 84 0.07 -11.02 -14.12
N VAL A 85 -0.74 -10.03 -13.72
CA VAL A 85 -2.14 -9.91 -14.11
C VAL A 85 -2.37 -8.75 -15.07
N ARG A 86 -3.49 -8.78 -15.80
CA ARG A 86 -3.97 -7.66 -16.60
C ARG A 86 -5.02 -6.89 -15.84
N LEU A 87 -4.95 -5.57 -15.88
CA LEU A 87 -5.95 -4.71 -15.29
C LEU A 87 -7.18 -4.61 -16.21
N THR A 88 -8.34 -4.41 -15.60
CA THR A 88 -9.63 -4.34 -16.26
C THR A 88 -10.32 -3.02 -15.93
N SER A 89 -10.72 -2.28 -16.94
CA SER A 89 -11.55 -1.08 -16.83
C SER A 89 -13.00 -1.39 -17.20
N LYS A 90 -13.91 -0.58 -16.70
CA LYS A 90 -15.32 -0.61 -17.06
C LYS A 90 -15.66 0.68 -17.83
N ARG A 91 -16.17 0.51 -19.04
CA ARG A 91 -16.65 1.64 -19.83
C ARG A 91 -17.99 2.14 -19.30
N PHE A 92 -18.42 3.33 -19.76
CA PHE A 92 -19.71 3.92 -19.37
C PHE A 92 -20.92 3.06 -19.75
N ASP A 93 -20.78 2.19 -20.79
CA ASP A 93 -21.78 1.20 -21.21
C ASP A 93 -21.77 -0.09 -20.36
N GLY A 94 -20.93 -0.16 -19.32
CA GLY A 94 -20.77 -1.32 -18.44
C GLY A 94 -19.86 -2.41 -19.00
N VAL A 95 -19.34 -2.26 -20.23
CA VAL A 95 -18.49 -3.27 -20.87
C VAL A 95 -17.08 -3.24 -20.28
N HIS A 96 -16.57 -4.41 -19.91
CA HIS A 96 -15.21 -4.57 -19.42
C HIS A 96 -14.19 -4.56 -20.56
N THR A 97 -13.16 -3.75 -20.43
CA THR A 97 -12.05 -3.64 -21.38
C THR A 97 -10.70 -3.74 -20.67
N PRO A 98 -9.66 -4.25 -21.33
CA PRO A 98 -8.33 -4.26 -20.76
C PRO A 98 -7.80 -2.84 -20.57
N TYR A 99 -7.35 -2.51 -19.36
CA TYR A 99 -6.62 -1.26 -19.11
C TYR A 99 -5.17 -1.44 -19.56
N LEU A 100 -4.70 -0.64 -20.53
CA LEU A 100 -3.38 -0.75 -21.15
C LEU A 100 -3.09 -2.20 -21.59
N ALA A 101 -3.79 -2.65 -22.63
CA ALA A 101 -3.88 -4.05 -23.07
C ALA A 101 -2.54 -4.80 -23.19
N ASN A 102 -1.46 -4.10 -23.52
CA ASN A 102 -0.12 -4.66 -23.71
C ASN A 102 0.71 -4.72 -22.41
N THR A 103 0.19 -4.23 -21.28
CA THR A 103 0.91 -4.17 -20.02
C THR A 103 0.37 -5.22 -19.06
N ARG A 104 1.28 -5.96 -18.44
CA ARG A 104 1.00 -6.84 -17.29
C ARG A 104 1.46 -6.17 -16.02
N TRP A 105 0.77 -6.43 -14.92
CA TRP A 105 0.95 -5.74 -13.66
C TRP A 105 1.22 -6.71 -12.52
N VAL A 106 2.01 -6.24 -11.58
CA VAL A 106 2.37 -6.96 -10.36
C VAL A 106 2.26 -6.04 -9.15
N ASP A 107 2.49 -6.58 -7.97
CA ASP A 107 2.49 -5.84 -6.72
C ASP A 107 3.40 -4.60 -6.80
N GLY A 108 2.83 -3.46 -6.41
CA GLY A 108 3.54 -2.19 -6.37
C GLY A 108 4.60 -2.12 -5.29
N SER A 109 4.47 -2.91 -4.21
CA SER A 109 5.42 -2.97 -3.09
C SER A 109 6.85 -3.34 -3.54
N VAL A 110 6.96 -4.04 -4.65
CA VAL A 110 8.24 -4.38 -5.30
C VAL A 110 9.09 -3.15 -5.63
N ARG A 111 8.44 -2.01 -5.92
CA ARG A 111 9.12 -0.77 -6.32
C ARG A 111 8.83 0.41 -5.40
N SER A 112 7.64 0.46 -4.83
CA SER A 112 7.21 1.52 -3.91
C SER A 112 6.10 0.97 -3.02
N ASP A 113 6.48 0.41 -1.87
CA ASP A 113 5.53 -0.15 -0.90
C ASP A 113 4.80 0.99 -0.17
N PHE A 114 5.51 2.06 0.15
CA PHE A 114 4.95 3.20 0.85
C PHE A 114 5.14 4.50 0.04
N PRO A 115 4.22 4.83 -0.88
CA PRO A 115 4.35 5.94 -1.82
C PRO A 115 4.03 7.31 -1.18
N GLN A 116 4.52 7.59 0.04
CA GLN A 116 4.19 8.78 0.83
C GLN A 116 4.44 10.08 0.05
N GLU A 117 5.59 10.22 -0.58
CA GLU A 117 5.92 11.46 -1.32
C GLU A 117 4.94 11.71 -2.48
N ARG A 118 4.56 10.65 -3.20
CA ARG A 118 3.58 10.77 -4.30
C ARG A 118 2.19 11.10 -3.79
N MET A 119 1.77 10.45 -2.70
CA MET A 119 0.50 10.72 -2.04
C MET A 119 0.45 12.15 -1.51
N SER A 120 1.52 12.61 -0.85
CA SER A 120 1.61 13.99 -0.35
C SER A 120 1.53 15.01 -1.47
N ARG A 121 2.17 14.77 -2.62
CA ARG A 121 2.09 15.66 -3.78
C ARG A 121 0.69 15.65 -4.43
N LEU A 122 0.04 14.48 -4.49
CA LEU A 122 -1.26 14.33 -5.15
C LEU A 122 -2.40 14.95 -4.33
N TYR A 123 -2.36 14.78 -3.01
CA TYR A 123 -3.44 15.18 -2.10
C TYR A 123 -3.06 16.33 -1.17
N ASN A 124 -1.84 16.87 -1.28
CA ASN A 124 -1.30 17.86 -0.35
C ASN A 124 -1.41 17.42 1.12
N LEU A 125 -1.04 16.15 1.39
CA LEU A 125 -1.15 15.57 2.72
C LEU A 125 -0.12 16.19 3.66
N ASN A 126 -0.60 16.63 4.82
CA ASN A 126 0.23 17.18 5.90
C ASN A 126 0.44 16.18 7.05
N TYR A 127 -0.31 15.06 7.05
CA TYR A 127 -0.26 14.08 8.12
C TYR A 127 -0.58 12.68 7.60
N THR A 128 0.25 11.72 7.98
CA THR A 128 0.15 10.34 7.51
C THR A 128 0.25 9.35 8.67
N ILE A 129 -0.63 8.35 8.64
CA ILE A 129 -0.60 7.21 9.56
C ILE A 129 -0.20 6.00 8.75
N ALA A 130 0.96 5.43 9.06
CA ALA A 130 1.48 4.23 8.41
C ALA A 130 1.22 3.01 9.29
N SER A 131 0.46 2.04 8.78
CA SER A 131 0.31 0.72 9.40
C SER A 131 1.16 -0.28 8.66
N GLN A 132 2.21 -0.79 9.32
CA GLN A 132 3.17 -1.69 8.69
C GLN A 132 2.94 -3.14 9.15
N VAL A 133 2.67 -4.01 8.16
CA VAL A 133 2.36 -5.42 8.39
C VAL A 133 3.45 -6.37 7.87
N ASN A 134 4.51 -5.85 7.25
CA ASN A 134 5.56 -6.66 6.64
C ASN A 134 6.70 -6.93 7.63
N PRO A 135 6.84 -8.14 8.20
CA PRO A 135 7.84 -8.41 9.24
C PRO A 135 9.28 -8.29 8.73
N HIS A 136 9.53 -8.49 7.44
CA HIS A 136 10.86 -8.38 6.84
C HIS A 136 11.38 -6.93 6.76
N ILE A 137 10.50 -5.94 6.83
CA ILE A 137 10.84 -4.52 6.76
C ILE A 137 11.14 -3.96 8.15
N VAL A 138 10.53 -4.50 9.20
CA VAL A 138 10.65 -4.00 10.58
C VAL A 138 12.10 -3.80 11.04
N PRO A 139 13.08 -4.68 10.72
CA PRO A 139 14.48 -4.45 11.09
C PRO A 139 15.10 -3.19 10.48
N PHE A 140 14.54 -2.70 9.38
CA PHE A 140 15.03 -1.52 8.65
C PHE A 140 14.29 -0.23 9.02
N MET A 141 13.19 -0.33 9.78
CA MET A 141 12.44 0.83 10.25
C MET A 141 13.13 1.45 11.47
N GLN A 142 13.20 2.78 11.49
CA GLN A 142 13.59 3.52 12.70
C GLN A 142 12.39 3.55 13.65
N ASN A 143 12.55 3.11 14.88
CA ASN A 143 11.55 3.33 15.91
C ASN A 143 11.47 4.83 16.22
N ASP A 144 10.28 5.42 16.23
CA ASP A 144 10.06 6.83 16.60
C ASP A 144 10.58 7.13 18.02
N GLU A 145 10.56 6.15 18.90
CA GLU A 145 11.15 6.25 20.25
C GLU A 145 12.66 6.51 20.23
N ASP A 146 13.37 6.03 19.20
CA ASP A 146 14.80 6.26 19.03
C ASP A 146 15.14 7.70 18.62
N ARG A 147 14.17 8.47 18.09
CA ARG A 147 14.34 9.91 17.78
C ARG A 147 14.42 10.76 19.04
N TYR A 148 13.70 10.38 20.10
CA TYR A 148 13.63 11.13 21.36
C TYR A 148 14.64 10.60 22.41
N ARG A 149 15.06 9.35 22.32
CA ARG A 149 16.13 8.80 23.17
C ARG A 149 17.49 9.22 22.64
N LYS A 150 17.99 10.33 23.14
CA LYS A 150 19.38 10.77 22.99
C LYS A 150 20.36 9.95 23.87
N ASP A 151 20.07 8.70 24.17
CA ASP A 151 20.92 7.88 25.02
C ASP A 151 22.14 7.36 24.25
N LEU A 152 23.32 7.64 24.81
CA LEU A 152 24.63 7.15 24.32
C LEU A 152 24.67 5.61 24.16
N LEU A 153 23.81 4.87 24.87
CA LEU A 153 23.70 3.41 24.82
C LEU A 153 23.04 2.86 23.53
N SER A 154 22.29 3.68 22.80
CA SER A 154 21.65 3.25 21.53
C SER A 154 22.57 3.36 20.30
N TRP A 155 23.75 3.95 20.47
CA TRP A 155 24.69 4.19 19.37
C TRP A 155 25.23 2.90 18.72
N PRO A 156 25.57 1.83 19.46
CA PRO A 156 26.01 0.57 18.87
C PRO A 156 24.93 -0.11 18.02
N GLU A 157 23.67 -0.08 18.47
CA GLU A 157 22.54 -0.68 17.72
C GLU A 157 22.26 0.03 16.41
N ARG A 158 22.36 1.37 16.38
CA ARG A 158 22.22 2.16 15.15
C ARG A 158 23.31 1.83 14.13
N ILE A 159 24.56 1.72 14.59
CA ILE A 159 25.67 1.34 13.71
C ILE A 159 25.46 -0.07 13.17
N VAL A 160 25.08 -1.04 14.00
CA VAL A 160 24.82 -2.42 13.57
C VAL A 160 23.69 -2.48 12.54
N ARG A 161 22.60 -1.74 12.75
CA ARG A 161 21.47 -1.68 11.78
C ARG A 161 21.87 -1.03 10.46
N GLN A 162 22.57 0.10 10.53
CA GLN A 162 23.05 0.81 9.33
C GLN A 162 24.07 -0.02 8.56
N GLN A 163 25.01 -0.65 9.27
CA GLN A 163 25.98 -1.58 8.69
C GLN A 163 25.28 -2.82 8.11
N GLY A 164 24.25 -3.33 8.80
CA GLY A 164 23.42 -4.44 8.31
C GLY A 164 22.71 -4.12 6.99
N LYS A 165 22.12 -2.92 6.86
CA LYS A 165 21.52 -2.45 5.60
C LYS A 165 22.56 -2.36 4.49
N LEU A 166 23.68 -1.71 4.75
CA LEU A 166 24.78 -1.56 3.79
C LEU A 166 25.40 -2.90 3.40
N ALA A 167 25.57 -3.81 4.35
CA ALA A 167 26.06 -5.17 4.08
C ALA A 167 25.07 -5.97 3.22
N THR A 168 23.78 -5.87 3.50
CA THR A 168 22.74 -6.53 2.68
C THR A 168 22.73 -5.99 1.26
N MET A 169 22.78 -4.66 1.09
CA MET A 169 22.90 -4.03 -0.22
C MET A 169 24.17 -4.46 -0.95
N GLY A 170 25.31 -4.47 -0.27
CA GLY A 170 26.59 -4.92 -0.85
C GLY A 170 26.58 -6.38 -1.29
N ILE A 171 25.95 -7.27 -0.51
CA ILE A 171 25.77 -8.69 -0.89
C ILE A 171 24.85 -8.80 -2.12
N MET A 172 23.78 -8.01 -2.16
CA MET A 172 22.85 -8.00 -3.30
C MET A 172 23.50 -7.44 -4.56
N ASP A 173 24.33 -6.38 -4.46
CA ASP A 173 25.08 -5.84 -5.58
C ASP A 173 26.13 -6.83 -6.10
N PHE A 174 26.84 -7.51 -5.20
CA PHE A 174 27.77 -8.56 -5.57
C PHE A 174 27.06 -9.73 -6.28
N ALA A 175 25.92 -10.18 -5.73
CA ALA A 175 25.10 -11.24 -6.33
C ALA A 175 24.57 -10.82 -7.71
N ARG A 176 24.12 -9.56 -7.84
CA ARG A 176 23.66 -8.98 -9.12
C ARG A 176 24.76 -8.97 -10.18
N GLY A 177 25.98 -8.57 -9.81
CA GLY A 177 27.13 -8.58 -10.70
C GLY A 177 27.50 -9.97 -11.19
N ARG A 178 27.45 -10.97 -10.31
CA ARG A 178 27.89 -12.34 -10.60
C ARG A 178 26.82 -13.24 -11.20
N MET A 179 25.58 -13.13 -10.74
CA MET A 179 24.44 -13.96 -11.14
C MET A 179 23.45 -13.26 -12.04
N GLY A 180 23.62 -11.96 -12.30
CA GLY A 180 22.69 -11.13 -13.09
C GLY A 180 22.60 -11.51 -14.57
N ARG A 181 23.39 -12.49 -15.04
CA ARG A 181 23.27 -13.04 -16.40
C ARG A 181 22.02 -13.89 -16.59
N ILE A 182 21.40 -14.37 -15.50
CA ILE A 182 20.17 -15.15 -15.54
C ILE A 182 18.99 -14.16 -15.32
N PRO A 183 18.10 -13.97 -16.32
CA PRO A 183 17.04 -12.93 -16.25
C PRO A 183 16.13 -13.08 -15.03
N SER A 184 15.81 -14.29 -14.62
CA SER A 184 14.95 -14.56 -13.45
C SER A 184 15.63 -14.18 -12.13
N VAL A 185 16.94 -14.47 -12.01
CA VAL A 185 17.72 -14.13 -10.81
C VAL A 185 17.93 -12.63 -10.72
N ARG A 186 18.22 -11.98 -11.85
CA ARG A 186 18.36 -10.53 -11.90
C ARG A 186 17.09 -9.83 -11.43
N ARG A 187 15.91 -10.24 -11.92
CA ARG A 187 14.63 -9.67 -11.48
C ARG A 187 14.41 -9.87 -9.98
N LEU A 188 14.71 -11.04 -9.46
CA LEU A 188 14.59 -11.33 -8.03
C LEU A 188 15.48 -10.40 -7.17
N LEU A 189 16.72 -10.19 -7.60
CA LEU A 189 17.66 -9.30 -6.92
C LEU A 189 17.23 -7.83 -7.04
N ASP A 190 16.76 -7.40 -8.22
CA ASP A 190 16.25 -6.05 -8.44
C ASP A 190 15.02 -5.78 -7.56
N HIS A 191 14.14 -6.77 -7.38
CA HIS A 191 13.01 -6.68 -6.47
C HIS A 191 13.45 -6.58 -5.00
N GLY A 192 14.37 -7.45 -4.58
CA GLY A 192 14.90 -7.42 -3.21
C GLY A 192 15.60 -6.10 -2.88
N TYR A 193 16.36 -5.54 -3.82
CA TYR A 193 17.01 -4.25 -3.65
C TYR A 193 15.98 -3.12 -3.48
N GLY A 194 14.95 -3.09 -4.33
CA GLY A 194 13.86 -2.12 -4.24
C GLY A 194 13.18 -2.12 -2.86
N VAL A 195 12.95 -3.29 -2.26
CA VAL A 195 12.36 -3.42 -0.93
C VAL A 195 13.28 -2.86 0.17
N VAL A 196 14.59 -3.09 0.11
CA VAL A 196 15.53 -2.65 1.17
C VAL A 196 15.78 -1.14 1.13
N ASP A 197 15.71 -0.50 -0.03
CA ASP A 197 16.04 0.92 -0.19
C ASP A 197 14.87 1.88 0.05
N GLN A 198 13.67 1.39 0.23
CA GLN A 198 12.47 2.21 0.44
C GLN A 198 12.41 2.83 1.84
N ARG A 199 11.67 3.95 1.95
CA ARG A 199 11.32 4.58 3.22
C ARG A 199 9.93 4.10 3.64
N TYR A 200 9.83 3.54 4.86
CA TYR A 200 8.63 2.88 5.37
C TYR A 200 8.02 3.56 6.59
N TYR A 201 8.04 4.88 6.68
CA TYR A 201 7.51 5.57 7.85
C TYR A 201 6.65 6.77 7.47
N GLY A 202 5.56 6.92 8.21
CA GLY A 202 4.69 8.09 8.24
C GLY A 202 4.96 8.97 9.46
N ASP A 203 4.10 9.94 9.70
CA ASP A 203 4.15 10.80 10.89
C ASP A 203 3.80 9.99 12.16
N VAL A 204 2.84 9.05 12.05
CA VAL A 204 2.57 8.03 13.05
C VAL A 204 2.77 6.66 12.43
N ASN A 205 3.55 5.82 13.11
CA ASN A 205 3.82 4.46 12.67
C ASN A 205 3.18 3.45 13.63
N ILE A 206 2.33 2.59 13.09
CA ILE A 206 1.72 1.47 13.79
C ILE A 206 2.45 0.21 13.35
N ILE A 207 3.28 -0.35 14.24
CA ILE A 207 4.13 -1.49 13.96
C ILE A 207 3.85 -2.56 15.01
N GLY A 208 3.38 -3.74 14.58
CA GLY A 208 3.18 -4.89 15.45
C GLY A 208 4.51 -5.43 15.99
N GLN A 209 4.43 -6.18 17.09
CA GLN A 209 5.60 -6.87 17.62
C GLN A 209 5.85 -8.14 16.80
N TYR A 210 6.88 -8.13 15.96
CA TYR A 210 7.22 -9.26 15.13
C TYR A 210 8.32 -10.13 15.75
N SER A 211 8.09 -11.44 15.75
CA SER A 211 9.07 -12.47 16.10
C SER A 211 9.41 -13.33 14.89
N LEU A 212 10.44 -14.15 14.98
CA LEU A 212 10.82 -15.08 13.90
C LEU A 212 9.67 -16.01 13.48
N ARG A 213 8.72 -16.29 14.37
CA ARG A 213 7.53 -17.11 14.06
C ARG A 213 6.62 -16.45 13.04
N HIS A 214 6.55 -15.11 13.00
CA HIS A 214 5.70 -14.39 12.05
C HIS A 214 6.12 -14.59 10.60
N TYR A 215 7.43 -14.82 10.35
CA TYR A 215 7.90 -15.16 9.00
C TYR A 215 7.30 -16.49 8.49
N SER A 216 7.06 -17.46 9.37
CA SER A 216 6.45 -18.73 9.00
C SER A 216 4.97 -18.59 8.64
N TYR A 217 4.30 -17.54 9.10
CA TYR A 217 2.88 -17.28 8.86
C TYR A 217 2.60 -16.52 7.56
N MET A 218 3.59 -15.85 6.99
CA MET A 218 3.43 -15.05 5.78
C MET A 218 2.87 -15.83 4.58
N LEU A 219 3.18 -17.10 4.46
CA LEU A 219 2.76 -17.96 3.36
C LEU A 219 1.68 -18.97 3.77
N GLN A 220 1.13 -18.86 4.97
CA GLN A 220 0.11 -19.75 5.48
C GLN A 220 -1.23 -19.03 5.56
N ASN A 221 -2.30 -19.78 5.30
CA ASN A 221 -3.65 -19.28 5.58
C ASN A 221 -3.86 -19.31 7.10
N PRO A 222 -4.06 -18.16 7.78
CA PRO A 222 -4.11 -18.12 9.24
C PRO A 222 -5.34 -18.85 9.76
N ARG A 223 -5.16 -19.74 10.74
CA ARG A 223 -6.25 -20.38 11.47
C ARG A 223 -6.97 -19.31 12.32
N PRO A 224 -8.27 -19.49 12.67
CA PRO A 224 -9.05 -18.51 13.45
C PRO A 224 -8.36 -18.03 14.73
N HIS A 225 -7.70 -18.91 15.45
CA HIS A 225 -6.93 -18.58 16.66
C HIS A 225 -5.75 -17.65 16.34
N LEU A 226 -4.99 -17.94 15.28
CA LEU A 226 -3.86 -17.12 14.86
C LEU A 226 -4.34 -15.74 14.38
N PHE A 227 -5.45 -15.69 13.64
CA PHE A 227 -6.05 -14.43 13.19
C PHE A 227 -6.41 -13.53 14.38
N LYS A 228 -7.05 -14.09 15.43
CA LYS A 228 -7.39 -13.35 16.65
C LYS A 228 -6.14 -12.82 17.38
N LEU A 229 -5.07 -13.61 17.41
CA LEU A 229 -3.81 -13.18 18.01
C LEU A 229 -3.19 -12.01 17.23
N LEU A 230 -3.12 -12.10 15.90
CA LEU A 230 -2.60 -11.03 15.04
C LEU A 230 -3.44 -9.76 15.15
N GLN A 231 -4.76 -9.88 15.26
CA GLN A 231 -5.65 -8.75 15.52
C GLN A 231 -5.31 -8.06 16.84
N GLN A 232 -5.17 -8.82 17.93
CA GLN A 232 -4.80 -8.28 19.25
C GLN A 232 -3.44 -7.59 19.24
N GLU A 233 -2.48 -8.11 18.50
CA GLU A 233 -1.18 -7.45 18.33
C GLU A 233 -1.27 -6.12 17.59
N GLY A 234 -2.10 -6.05 16.55
CA GLY A 234 -2.40 -4.81 15.84
C GLY A 234 -3.06 -3.76 16.77
N GLU A 235 -4.05 -4.19 17.55
CA GLU A 235 -4.70 -3.33 18.56
C GLU A 235 -3.70 -2.79 19.57
N ARG A 236 -2.86 -3.66 20.16
CA ARG A 236 -1.82 -3.27 21.13
C ARG A 236 -0.81 -2.30 20.52
N ALA A 237 -0.45 -2.46 19.27
CA ALA A 237 0.46 -1.55 18.58
C ALA A 237 -0.18 -0.17 18.33
N THR A 238 -1.51 -0.12 18.19
CA THR A 238 -2.26 1.10 17.90
C THR A 238 -2.54 1.92 19.15
N TRP A 239 -2.88 1.28 20.29
CA TRP A 239 -3.27 1.96 21.52
C TRP A 239 -2.34 3.08 21.98
N PRO A 240 -1.01 2.92 22.03
CA PRO A 240 -0.10 3.99 22.42
C PRO A 240 -0.11 5.19 21.50
N LYS A 241 -0.60 5.03 20.26
CA LYS A 241 -0.61 6.05 19.21
C LYS A 241 -1.94 6.80 19.12
N ILE A 242 -3.01 6.33 19.74
CA ILE A 242 -4.36 6.90 19.65
C ILE A 242 -4.38 8.38 20.03
N SER A 243 -3.76 8.75 21.14
CA SER A 243 -3.73 10.13 21.62
C SER A 243 -3.06 11.08 20.62
N SER A 244 -1.94 10.65 20.02
CA SER A 244 -1.26 11.43 18.96
C SER A 244 -2.13 11.56 17.73
N ILE A 245 -2.75 10.47 17.27
CA ILE A 245 -3.66 10.45 16.13
C ILE A 245 -4.84 11.39 16.37
N GLU A 246 -5.47 11.31 17.55
CA GLU A 246 -6.61 12.14 17.91
C GLU A 246 -6.25 13.63 17.93
N THR A 247 -5.10 13.97 18.51
CA THR A 247 -4.63 15.36 18.58
C THR A 247 -4.47 15.96 17.19
N HIS A 248 -3.84 15.26 16.26
CA HIS A 248 -3.65 15.73 14.90
C HIS A 248 -4.94 15.74 14.08
N ALA A 249 -5.79 14.72 14.24
CA ALA A 249 -7.07 14.65 13.56
C ALA A 249 -8.06 15.72 14.02
N ARG A 250 -7.95 16.20 15.26
CA ARG A 250 -8.82 17.23 15.82
C ARG A 250 -8.77 18.52 15.03
N ILE A 251 -7.59 18.96 14.59
CA ILE A 251 -7.41 20.17 13.81
C ILE A 251 -8.21 20.09 12.50
N GLY A 252 -8.02 19.00 11.73
CA GLY A 252 -8.73 18.79 10.49
C GLY A 252 -10.25 18.70 10.67
N LYS A 253 -10.72 17.96 11.68
CA LYS A 253 -12.15 17.87 12.01
C LYS A 253 -12.76 19.21 12.39
N THR A 254 -12.04 20.05 13.14
CA THR A 254 -12.50 21.37 13.52
C THR A 254 -12.63 22.27 12.29
N ILE A 255 -11.63 22.28 11.41
CA ILE A 255 -11.68 23.06 10.16
C ILE A 255 -12.84 22.59 9.28
N GLN A 256 -13.00 21.29 9.11
CA GLN A 256 -14.11 20.74 8.33
C GLN A 256 -15.47 21.15 8.90
N HIS A 257 -15.66 21.06 10.21
CA HIS A 257 -16.88 21.48 10.88
C HIS A 257 -17.15 22.98 10.66
N CYS A 258 -16.12 23.84 10.79
CA CYS A 258 -16.27 25.27 10.51
C CYS A 258 -16.68 25.52 9.05
N LEU A 259 -16.11 24.81 8.08
CA LEU A 259 -16.50 24.91 6.68
C LEU A 259 -17.94 24.46 6.43
N GLU A 260 -18.39 23.39 7.07
CA GLU A 260 -19.77 22.92 6.98
C GLU A 260 -20.77 23.95 7.50
N VAL A 261 -20.47 24.56 8.66
CA VAL A 261 -21.29 25.63 9.24
C VAL A 261 -21.38 26.85 8.31
N LEU A 262 -20.24 27.33 7.81
CA LEU A 262 -20.19 28.46 6.88
C LEU A 262 -20.94 28.19 5.57
N ASN A 263 -20.79 26.99 5.01
CA ASN A 263 -21.52 26.60 3.81
C ASN A 263 -23.02 26.50 4.05
N PHE A 264 -23.44 26.06 5.23
CA PHE A 264 -24.85 26.04 5.60
C PHE A 264 -25.43 27.45 5.71
N GLU A 265 -24.74 28.37 6.40
CA GLU A 265 -25.14 29.75 6.52
C GLU A 265 -25.22 30.46 5.16
N GLN A 266 -24.25 30.23 4.29
CA GLN A 266 -24.24 30.83 2.94
C GLN A 266 -25.41 30.29 2.08
N LYS A 267 -25.74 29.00 2.18
CA LYS A 267 -26.92 28.43 1.51
C LYS A 267 -28.22 29.00 2.07
N ALA A 268 -28.33 29.19 3.37
CA ALA A 268 -29.50 29.81 4.00
C ALA A 268 -29.71 31.25 3.57
N GLN A 269 -28.62 32.04 3.44
CA GLN A 269 -28.69 33.42 2.96
C GLN A 269 -29.06 33.52 1.47
N ASN A 270 -28.63 32.57 0.65
CA ASN A 270 -28.90 32.52 -0.79
C ASN A 270 -30.22 31.82 -1.15
N SER A 271 -30.96 31.30 -0.20
CA SER A 271 -32.29 30.74 -0.44
C SER A 271 -33.29 31.91 -0.70
N PRO A 272 -33.98 31.95 -1.87
CA PRO A 272 -34.95 32.99 -2.15
C PRO A 272 -36.06 32.95 -1.11
N VAL A 273 -36.27 34.06 -0.43
CA VAL A 273 -37.45 34.26 0.44
C VAL A 273 -38.68 34.13 -0.46
N LYS A 274 -39.45 33.06 -0.30
CA LYS A 274 -40.79 33.00 -0.88
C LYS A 274 -41.60 34.12 -0.22
N LEU A 275 -41.77 35.22 -0.93
CA LEU A 275 -42.83 36.19 -0.61
C LEU A 275 -44.12 35.45 -0.85
N GLU A 276 -44.78 35.02 0.22
CA GLU A 276 -46.21 34.68 0.17
C GLU A 276 -46.94 35.99 -0.16
N GLU A 277 -47.50 36.06 -1.36
CA GLU A 277 -48.48 37.08 -1.75
C GLU A 277 -49.74 36.83 -0.93
N VAL A 278 -50.09 37.83 -0.14
CA VAL A 278 -51.36 37.94 0.60
C VAL A 278 -52.46 38.39 -0.35
#